data_944c9d7b0c0aeb09a775088e03b75cf2
#
_entry.id   944c9d7b0c0aeb09a775088e03b75cf2
#
_cell.length_a   1.000
_cell.length_b   1.000
_cell.length_c   1.000
_cell.angle_alpha   90.00
_cell.angle_beta   90.00
_cell.angle_gamma   90.00
#
_symmetry.space_group_name_H-M   'P 1'
#
loop_
_entity.id
_entity.type
_entity.pdbx_description
1 polymer ?
#
loop_
_entity_poly.entity_id
_entity_poly.type
_entity_poly.pdbx_seq_one_letter_code
_entity_poly.pdbx_strand_id
1 'polypeptide(L)'
;VLWFQRRSFLQAAAAWTAMGGFAVAQAQQRTNIVELQGEALINGARLTPQQVIQSGDSLETGPGSSLIFVIGNSSFQVRQNSRLTVERGATLNAVSVLRMVTGAVASVWGRGSSRQIVTPTLTAGIRGTGVYTEVFPAQSYRSYFCNCYGTVDMGAGPDKAISRADYHQAFWGEVEPKEGKFLTPAKAINHTDEELEFLARLVDQRTAWQIAGKKGVKDGSGYMEEKPGQVHPAAVQR
;
A
#
# COMPACT_ATOMS: atom_id res chain seq x y z
N VAL A 1 34.05 -65.61 -16.37
CA VAL A 1 32.91 -65.35 -15.44
C VAL A 1 32.84 -63.85 -15.25
N LEU A 2 32.01 -63.09 -15.98
CA LEU A 2 31.55 -61.72 -15.72
C LEU A 2 31.00 -61.06 -17.02
N TRP A 3 30.14 -61.79 -17.73
CA TRP A 3 29.56 -61.25 -18.99
C TRP A 3 28.03 -61.04 -18.94
N PHE A 4 27.41 -61.26 -17.75
CA PHE A 4 25.95 -61.21 -17.61
C PHE A 4 25.37 -59.95 -16.97
N GLN A 5 26.18 -58.99 -16.56
CA GLN A 5 25.65 -57.85 -15.83
C GLN A 5 25.49 -56.56 -16.66
N ARG A 6 25.94 -56.48 -17.88
CA ARG A 6 25.82 -55.23 -18.70
C ARG A 6 24.51 -55.08 -19.43
N ARG A 7 23.75 -56.15 -19.68
CA ARG A 7 22.46 -56.04 -20.38
C ARG A 7 21.29 -55.68 -19.46
N SER A 8 21.34 -55.95 -18.22
CA SER A 8 20.28 -55.65 -17.26
C SER A 8 20.25 -54.17 -16.84
N PHE A 9 21.37 -53.46 -16.91
CA PHE A 9 21.44 -52.06 -16.58
C PHE A 9 20.89 -51.15 -17.71
N LEU A 10 20.96 -51.54 -18.93
CA LEU A 10 20.43 -50.75 -20.07
C LEU A 10 18.93 -50.91 -20.23
N GLN A 11 18.32 -51.98 -19.75
CA GLN A 11 16.87 -52.16 -19.77
C GLN A 11 16.18 -51.44 -18.60
N ALA A 12 16.85 -51.26 -17.48
CA ALA A 12 16.32 -50.49 -16.34
C ALA A 12 16.35 -48.99 -16.62
N ALA A 13 17.31 -48.47 -17.40
CA ALA A 13 17.38 -47.07 -17.78
C ALA A 13 16.30 -46.67 -18.82
N ALA A 14 15.91 -47.59 -19.70
CA ALA A 14 14.88 -47.33 -20.69
C ALA A 14 13.45 -47.37 -20.12
N ALA A 15 13.21 -48.06 -19.00
CA ALA A 15 11.91 -48.11 -18.36
C ALA A 15 11.63 -46.87 -17.49
N TRP A 16 12.67 -46.14 -17.07
CA TRP A 16 12.52 -44.91 -16.28
C TRP A 16 12.14 -43.69 -17.16
N THR A 17 12.49 -43.70 -18.41
CA THR A 17 12.11 -42.64 -19.36
C THR A 17 10.69 -42.76 -19.89
N ALA A 18 10.07 -43.92 -19.81
CA ALA A 18 8.69 -44.14 -20.27
C ALA A 18 7.62 -43.90 -19.20
N MET A 19 8.00 -43.79 -17.91
CA MET A 19 7.12 -43.42 -16.80
C MET A 19 7.47 -42.04 -16.19
N GLY A 20 8.40 -41.33 -16.78
CA GLY A 20 8.70 -39.95 -16.41
C GLY A 20 7.57 -39.03 -16.86
N GLY A 21 6.41 -39.13 -16.23
CA GLY A 21 5.48 -38.04 -16.22
C GLY A 21 6.27 -36.82 -15.77
N PHE A 22 6.38 -35.83 -16.64
CA PHE A 22 6.87 -34.52 -16.27
C PHE A 22 5.99 -34.04 -15.14
N ALA A 23 6.39 -34.27 -13.90
CA ALA A 23 5.95 -33.46 -12.78
C ALA A 23 6.47 -32.06 -13.15
N VAL A 24 5.67 -31.32 -13.93
CA VAL A 24 5.81 -29.88 -14.01
C VAL A 24 5.61 -29.45 -12.56
N ALA A 25 6.71 -29.21 -11.86
CA ALA A 25 6.66 -28.49 -10.61
C ALA A 25 6.02 -27.15 -10.97
N GLN A 26 4.70 -27.07 -10.82
CA GLN A 26 4.00 -25.79 -10.82
C GLN A 26 4.69 -25.03 -9.69
N ALA A 27 5.55 -24.12 -10.07
CA ALA A 27 6.10 -23.15 -9.14
C ALA A 27 4.87 -22.47 -8.54
N GLN A 28 4.53 -22.87 -7.32
CA GLN A 28 3.38 -22.35 -6.61
C GLN A 28 3.63 -20.86 -6.48
N GLN A 29 2.92 -20.09 -7.29
CA GLN A 29 3.09 -18.64 -7.32
C GLN A 29 2.81 -18.16 -5.92
N ARG A 30 3.84 -17.67 -5.22
CA ARG A 30 3.70 -17.22 -3.85
C ARG A 30 2.71 -16.08 -3.83
N THR A 31 1.65 -16.22 -3.05
CA THR A 31 0.70 -15.12 -2.84
C THR A 31 1.43 -13.87 -2.37
N ASN A 32 0.96 -12.73 -2.78
CA ASN A 32 1.42 -11.43 -2.29
C ASN A 32 0.44 -10.81 -1.28
N ILE A 33 -0.58 -11.57 -0.88
CA ILE A 33 -1.50 -11.24 0.20
C ILE A 33 -0.81 -11.61 1.52
N VAL A 34 -0.62 -10.61 2.37
CA VAL A 34 -0.02 -10.76 3.70
C VAL A 34 -1.08 -11.14 4.72
N GLU A 35 -2.27 -10.50 4.61
CA GLU A 35 -3.39 -10.74 5.50
C GLU A 35 -4.71 -10.46 4.76
N LEU A 36 -5.70 -11.32 5.00
CA LEU A 36 -7.08 -11.11 4.57
C LEU A 36 -7.99 -11.48 5.73
N GLN A 37 -8.66 -10.47 6.27
CA GLN A 37 -9.70 -10.62 7.29
C GLN A 37 -11.06 -10.25 6.69
N GLY A 38 -12.09 -11.05 6.99
CA GLY A 38 -13.44 -10.84 6.48
C GLY A 38 -13.57 -11.17 5.01
N GLU A 39 -14.29 -10.35 4.25
CA GLU A 39 -14.62 -10.60 2.85
C GLU A 39 -14.03 -9.52 1.92
N ALA A 40 -13.41 -9.96 0.85
CA ALA A 40 -12.96 -9.08 -0.23
C ALA A 40 -13.28 -9.70 -1.59
N LEU A 41 -13.44 -8.83 -2.59
CA LEU A 41 -13.59 -9.22 -3.99
C LEU A 41 -12.39 -8.71 -4.80
N ILE A 42 -12.00 -9.50 -5.77
CA ILE A 42 -11.05 -9.14 -6.83
C ILE A 42 -11.74 -9.30 -8.17
N ASN A 43 -11.84 -8.22 -8.95
CA ASN A 43 -12.54 -8.21 -10.25
C ASN A 43 -13.99 -8.78 -10.18
N GLY A 44 -14.69 -8.51 -9.08
CA GLY A 44 -16.03 -8.98 -8.81
C GLY A 44 -16.14 -10.42 -8.29
N ALA A 45 -15.06 -11.18 -8.22
CA ALA A 45 -15.02 -12.53 -7.65
C ALA A 45 -14.46 -12.53 -6.22
N ARG A 46 -14.86 -13.51 -5.39
CA ARG A 46 -14.36 -13.63 -4.02
C ARG A 46 -12.84 -13.83 -3.99
N LEU A 47 -12.15 -12.97 -3.26
CA LEU A 47 -10.70 -13.07 -3.05
C LEU A 47 -10.39 -14.18 -2.03
N THR A 48 -9.39 -15.00 -2.33
CA THR A 48 -8.85 -15.99 -1.40
C THR A 48 -7.39 -15.69 -1.07
N PRO A 49 -6.89 -16.07 0.12
CA PRO A 49 -5.51 -15.79 0.55
C PRO A 49 -4.42 -16.36 -0.37
N GLN A 50 -4.75 -17.35 -1.20
CA GLN A 50 -3.82 -18.02 -2.11
C GLN A 50 -3.69 -17.31 -3.47
N GLN A 51 -4.57 -16.38 -3.77
CA GLN A 51 -4.52 -15.60 -5.00
C GLN A 51 -3.40 -14.57 -4.97
N VAL A 52 -3.08 -14.05 -6.14
CA VAL A 52 -2.12 -12.98 -6.35
C VAL A 52 -2.86 -11.75 -6.86
N ILE A 53 -2.73 -10.65 -6.16
CA ILE A 53 -3.24 -9.35 -6.60
C ILE A 53 -2.20 -8.73 -7.54
N GLN A 54 -2.65 -8.28 -8.69
CA GLN A 54 -1.78 -7.68 -9.72
C GLN A 54 -2.20 -6.24 -10.04
N SER A 55 -1.31 -5.49 -10.64
CA SER A 55 -1.70 -4.21 -11.22
C SER A 55 -2.64 -4.45 -12.41
N GLY A 56 -3.76 -3.76 -12.41
CA GLY A 56 -4.92 -3.97 -13.29
C GLY A 56 -6.16 -4.46 -12.54
N ASP A 57 -6.01 -4.98 -11.31
CA ASP A 57 -7.12 -5.52 -10.53
C ASP A 57 -7.96 -4.43 -9.86
N SER A 58 -9.27 -4.68 -9.79
CA SER A 58 -10.21 -3.97 -8.94
C SER A 58 -10.44 -4.75 -7.65
N LEU A 59 -10.43 -4.04 -6.54
CA LEU A 59 -10.59 -4.62 -5.21
C LEU A 59 -11.77 -3.98 -4.48
N GLU A 60 -12.55 -4.80 -3.79
CA GLU A 60 -13.62 -4.36 -2.90
C GLU A 60 -13.52 -5.11 -1.57
N THR A 61 -13.72 -4.41 -0.46
CA THR A 61 -13.77 -5.00 0.89
C THR A 61 -15.15 -4.77 1.51
N GLY A 62 -15.66 -5.80 2.16
CA GLY A 62 -16.94 -5.74 2.88
C GLY A 62 -16.83 -5.07 4.26
N PRO A 63 -17.95 -4.99 5.01
CA PRO A 63 -17.97 -4.53 6.38
C PRO A 63 -17.06 -5.40 7.28
N GLY A 64 -16.35 -4.78 8.23
CA GLY A 64 -15.46 -5.46 9.16
C GLY A 64 -14.25 -6.14 8.51
N SER A 65 -13.98 -5.86 7.24
CA SER A 65 -12.92 -6.51 6.47
C SER A 65 -11.66 -5.68 6.37
N SER A 66 -10.52 -6.37 6.24
CA SER A 66 -9.20 -5.77 6.02
C SER A 66 -8.38 -6.65 5.09
N LEU A 67 -7.62 -6.03 4.20
CA LEU A 67 -6.75 -6.71 3.24
C LEU A 67 -5.38 -6.03 3.21
N ILE A 68 -4.33 -6.81 3.47
CA ILE A 68 -2.94 -6.34 3.38
C ILE A 68 -2.22 -7.10 2.28
N PHE A 69 -1.62 -6.39 1.33
CA PHE A 69 -0.90 -6.99 0.22
C PHE A 69 0.28 -6.13 -0.25
N VAL A 70 1.17 -6.75 -1.02
CA VAL A 70 2.38 -6.11 -1.55
C VAL A 70 2.42 -6.26 -3.07
N ILE A 71 2.69 -5.19 -3.80
CA ILE A 71 2.98 -5.23 -5.24
C ILE A 71 4.33 -4.52 -5.49
N GLY A 72 5.32 -5.28 -5.94
CA GLY A 72 6.67 -4.77 -6.14
C GLY A 72 7.28 -4.21 -4.85
N ASN A 73 7.61 -2.93 -4.86
CA ASN A 73 8.15 -2.21 -3.70
C ASN A 73 7.11 -1.34 -2.99
N SER A 74 5.84 -1.69 -3.07
CA SER A 74 4.75 -0.96 -2.44
C SER A 74 3.85 -1.89 -1.65
N SER A 75 3.44 -1.47 -0.46
CA SER A 75 2.56 -2.20 0.44
C SER A 75 1.28 -1.41 0.70
N PHE A 76 0.18 -2.13 0.86
CA PHE A 76 -1.14 -1.56 0.98
C PHE A 76 -1.93 -2.27 2.09
N GLN A 77 -2.61 -1.49 2.91
CA GLN A 77 -3.64 -1.96 3.83
C GLN A 77 -4.96 -1.31 3.45
N VAL A 78 -5.83 -2.10 2.86
CA VAL A 78 -7.20 -1.71 2.47
C VAL A 78 -8.13 -2.00 3.62
N ARG A 79 -8.89 -1.01 4.08
CA ARG A 79 -9.83 -1.15 5.18
C ARG A 79 -11.22 -1.53 4.67
N GLN A 80 -12.14 -1.74 5.59
CA GLN A 80 -13.54 -2.10 5.28
C GLN A 80 -14.22 -1.10 4.34
N ASN A 81 -15.23 -1.56 3.61
CA ASN A 81 -16.09 -0.78 2.74
C ASN A 81 -15.33 0.04 1.68
N SER A 82 -14.18 -0.46 1.28
CA SER A 82 -13.33 0.18 0.27
C SER A 82 -13.60 -0.38 -1.11
N ARG A 83 -13.58 0.52 -2.10
CA ARG A 83 -13.58 0.17 -3.53
C ARG A 83 -12.48 0.94 -4.21
N LEU A 84 -11.55 0.20 -4.83
CA LEU A 84 -10.39 0.77 -5.48
C LEU A 84 -9.94 -0.05 -6.68
N THR A 85 -9.15 0.57 -7.55
CA THR A 85 -8.47 -0.09 -8.68
C THR A 85 -6.98 0.18 -8.58
N VAL A 86 -6.18 -0.86 -8.77
CA VAL A 86 -4.71 -0.79 -8.82
C VAL A 86 -4.31 -0.71 -10.29
N GLU A 87 -4.09 0.49 -10.82
CA GLU A 87 -3.78 0.66 -12.24
C GLU A 87 -2.32 0.27 -12.53
N ARG A 88 -2.13 -0.32 -13.72
CA ARG A 88 -0.85 -0.87 -14.15
C ARG A 88 0.20 0.20 -14.38
N GLY A 89 1.41 -0.03 -13.85
CA GLY A 89 2.62 0.67 -14.22
C GLY A 89 3.35 0.03 -15.41
N ALA A 90 4.66 0.23 -15.49
CA ALA A 90 5.47 -0.31 -16.56
C ALA A 90 5.51 -1.85 -16.60
N THR A 91 5.25 -2.52 -15.49
CA THR A 91 5.20 -3.98 -15.35
C THR A 91 4.00 -4.41 -14.50
N LEU A 92 3.66 -5.71 -14.50
CA LEU A 92 2.60 -6.28 -13.64
C LEU A 92 2.89 -6.09 -12.13
N ASN A 93 4.16 -5.95 -11.77
CA ASN A 93 4.61 -5.73 -10.40
C ASN A 93 4.87 -4.24 -10.10
N ALA A 94 4.32 -3.34 -10.90
CA ALA A 94 4.43 -1.90 -10.69
C ALA A 94 3.05 -1.26 -10.70
N VAL A 95 2.75 -0.49 -9.67
CA VAL A 95 1.54 0.32 -9.57
C VAL A 95 1.85 1.72 -10.07
N SER A 96 1.07 2.21 -11.04
CA SER A 96 1.15 3.60 -11.50
C SER A 96 0.13 4.49 -10.80
N VAL A 97 -1.12 4.02 -10.66
CA VAL A 97 -2.19 4.75 -10.01
C VAL A 97 -2.96 3.82 -9.08
N LEU A 98 -3.21 4.31 -7.87
CA LEU A 98 -4.23 3.77 -6.98
C LEU A 98 -5.46 4.66 -7.08
N ARG A 99 -6.51 4.17 -7.72
CA ARG A 99 -7.77 4.91 -7.85
C ARG A 99 -8.76 4.43 -6.79
N MET A 100 -9.13 5.32 -5.89
CA MET A 100 -10.08 5.05 -4.81
C MET A 100 -11.42 5.71 -5.09
N VAL A 101 -12.50 4.97 -4.86
CA VAL A 101 -13.88 5.47 -4.96
C VAL A 101 -14.50 5.62 -3.58
N THR A 102 -14.26 4.66 -2.68
CA THR A 102 -14.77 4.67 -1.29
C THR A 102 -13.76 4.01 -0.35
N GLY A 103 -13.93 4.24 0.95
CA GLY A 103 -13.20 3.57 2.01
C GLY A 103 -11.82 4.16 2.27
N ALA A 104 -10.91 3.36 2.82
CA ALA A 104 -9.63 3.85 3.30
C ALA A 104 -8.47 2.90 2.99
N VAL A 105 -7.30 3.48 2.67
CA VAL A 105 -6.05 2.76 2.40
C VAL A 105 -4.88 3.45 3.09
N ALA A 106 -4.16 2.72 3.92
CA ALA A 106 -2.79 3.06 4.29
C ALA A 106 -1.83 2.43 3.28
N SER A 107 -0.81 3.14 2.84
CA SER A 107 0.13 2.62 1.86
C SER A 107 1.53 3.18 2.01
N VAL A 108 2.53 2.34 1.74
CA VAL A 108 3.93 2.73 1.67
C VAL A 108 4.45 2.45 0.27
N TRP A 109 5.10 3.44 -0.30
CA TRP A 109 5.56 3.45 -1.67
C TRP A 109 7.08 3.57 -1.72
N GLY A 110 7.74 2.62 -2.35
CA GLY A 110 9.17 2.71 -2.59
C GLY A 110 9.54 3.79 -3.59
N ARG A 111 10.81 4.14 -3.65
CA ARG A 111 11.32 5.04 -4.67
C ARG A 111 11.20 4.41 -6.06
N GLY A 112 10.94 5.22 -7.08
CA GLY A 112 10.80 4.73 -8.44
C GLY A 112 10.08 5.70 -9.36
N SER A 113 9.40 5.15 -10.38
CA SER A 113 8.63 5.91 -11.37
C SER A 113 7.49 6.71 -10.73
N SER A 114 6.99 7.68 -11.48
CA SER A 114 5.83 8.49 -11.09
C SER A 114 4.63 7.60 -10.71
N ARG A 115 4.03 7.86 -9.57
CA ARG A 115 2.87 7.16 -9.03
C ARG A 115 1.86 8.15 -8.53
N GLN A 116 0.60 7.77 -8.56
CA GLN A 116 -0.49 8.64 -8.13
C GLN A 116 -1.51 7.89 -7.29
N ILE A 117 -2.13 8.61 -6.37
CA ILE A 117 -3.39 8.25 -5.75
C ILE A 117 -4.43 9.22 -6.27
N VAL A 118 -5.54 8.68 -6.79
CA VAL A 118 -6.65 9.47 -7.32
C VAL A 118 -7.91 9.12 -6.55
N THR A 119 -8.56 10.14 -6.04
CA THR A 119 -9.85 10.06 -5.35
C THR A 119 -10.85 10.99 -6.05
N PRO A 120 -12.13 10.98 -5.68
CA PRO A 120 -13.11 11.88 -6.29
C PRO A 120 -12.77 13.38 -6.20
N THR A 121 -12.09 13.82 -5.14
CA THR A 121 -11.83 15.24 -4.90
C THR A 121 -10.36 15.61 -4.81
N LEU A 122 -9.44 14.63 -4.86
CA LEU A 122 -8.01 14.88 -4.68
C LEU A 122 -7.17 13.96 -5.56
N THR A 123 -6.07 14.48 -6.09
CA THR A 123 -5.00 13.71 -6.74
C THR A 123 -3.68 13.96 -6.00
N ALA A 124 -2.95 12.90 -5.71
CA ALA A 124 -1.66 12.96 -5.03
C ALA A 124 -0.58 12.24 -5.84
N GLY A 125 0.43 12.98 -6.30
CA GLY A 125 1.63 12.43 -6.94
C GLY A 125 2.65 12.00 -5.89
N ILE A 126 2.99 10.71 -5.86
CA ILE A 126 3.78 10.06 -4.81
C ILE A 126 5.25 9.96 -5.22
N ARG A 127 6.15 10.39 -4.34
CA ARG A 127 7.61 10.32 -4.55
C ARG A 127 8.34 9.55 -3.46
N GLY A 128 7.93 8.29 -3.19
CA GLY A 128 8.55 7.46 -2.16
C GLY A 128 8.15 7.90 -0.75
N THR A 129 6.96 7.50 -0.33
CA THR A 129 6.32 8.02 0.89
C THR A 129 5.48 6.95 1.60
N GLY A 130 5.16 7.19 2.88
CA GLY A 130 4.04 6.57 3.57
C GLY A 130 2.86 7.53 3.61
N VAL A 131 1.66 7.06 3.23
CA VAL A 131 0.46 7.89 3.15
C VAL A 131 -0.77 7.12 3.64
N TYR A 132 -1.76 7.89 4.11
CA TYR A 132 -3.11 7.38 4.39
C TYR A 132 -4.13 8.19 3.61
N THR A 133 -5.06 7.50 2.96
CA THR A 133 -6.10 8.12 2.13
C THR A 133 -7.44 7.52 2.50
N GLU A 134 -8.47 8.37 2.64
CA GLU A 134 -9.83 7.95 2.96
C GLU A 134 -10.84 8.78 2.18
N VAL A 135 -11.89 8.11 1.67
CA VAL A 135 -12.99 8.75 0.94
C VAL A 135 -14.28 8.54 1.72
N PHE A 136 -15.00 9.62 1.96
CA PHE A 136 -16.22 9.65 2.78
C PHE A 136 -17.47 9.79 1.91
N PRO A 137 -18.16 8.68 1.52
CA PRO A 137 -19.37 8.76 0.68
C PRO A 137 -20.50 9.57 1.31
N ALA A 138 -20.67 9.47 2.63
CA ALA A 138 -21.67 10.23 3.39
C ALA A 138 -21.42 11.75 3.41
N GLN A 139 -20.23 12.20 2.99
CA GLN A 139 -19.83 13.60 2.87
C GLN A 139 -19.62 13.97 1.38
N SER A 140 -20.49 13.47 0.49
CA SER A 140 -20.41 13.69 -0.96
C SER A 140 -19.06 13.29 -1.56
N TYR A 141 -18.46 12.20 -1.06
CA TYR A 141 -17.15 11.68 -1.49
C TYR A 141 -15.97 12.61 -1.20
N ARG A 142 -16.10 13.48 -0.21
CA ARG A 142 -14.99 14.26 0.33
C ARG A 142 -13.81 13.34 0.63
N SER A 143 -12.60 13.75 0.26
CA SER A 143 -11.41 12.91 0.41
C SER A 143 -10.47 13.47 1.47
N TYR A 144 -9.95 12.59 2.29
CA TYR A 144 -8.90 12.86 3.25
C TYR A 144 -7.59 12.27 2.76
N PHE A 145 -6.50 13.00 2.94
CA PHE A 145 -5.16 12.55 2.59
C PHE A 145 -4.17 12.99 3.65
N CYS A 146 -3.40 12.03 4.18
CA CYS A 146 -2.27 12.33 5.07
C CYS A 146 -0.96 11.90 4.39
N ASN A 147 -0.06 12.85 4.17
CA ASN A 147 1.34 12.56 3.93
C ASN A 147 1.98 12.25 5.28
N CYS A 148 2.13 10.97 5.61
CA CYS A 148 2.70 10.55 6.89
C CYS A 148 4.20 10.82 6.94
N TYR A 149 4.89 10.65 5.79
CA TYR A 149 6.29 11.06 5.58
C TYR A 149 6.63 11.06 4.09
N GLY A 150 7.60 11.90 3.71
CA GLY A 150 8.13 12.01 2.34
C GLY A 150 7.59 13.21 1.58
N THR A 151 7.59 13.15 0.25
CA THR A 151 7.17 14.25 -0.62
C THR A 151 6.01 13.83 -1.50
N VAL A 152 4.95 14.66 -1.52
CA VAL A 152 3.73 14.45 -2.30
C VAL A 152 3.33 15.73 -3.01
N ASP A 153 3.07 15.65 -4.30
CA ASP A 153 2.46 16.73 -5.08
C ASP A 153 0.94 16.53 -5.09
N MET A 154 0.17 17.47 -4.56
CA MET A 154 -1.28 17.34 -4.42
C MET A 154 -2.03 18.34 -5.27
N GLY A 155 -3.23 17.94 -5.72
CA GLY A 155 -4.19 18.81 -6.39
C GLY A 155 -5.62 18.50 -5.98
N ALA A 156 -6.43 19.54 -5.74
CA ALA A 156 -7.86 19.47 -5.51
C ALA A 156 -8.54 20.66 -6.19
N GLY A 157 -9.44 20.41 -7.15
CA GLY A 157 -9.96 21.48 -8.02
C GLY A 157 -8.83 22.28 -8.67
N PRO A 158 -8.82 23.61 -8.56
CA PRO A 158 -7.74 24.46 -9.06
C PRO A 158 -6.50 24.51 -8.15
N ASP A 159 -6.63 24.05 -6.89
CA ASP A 159 -5.57 24.17 -5.90
C ASP A 159 -4.48 23.12 -6.11
N LYS A 160 -3.23 23.56 -5.92
CA LYS A 160 -2.05 22.69 -5.96
C LYS A 160 -1.16 22.97 -4.76
N ALA A 161 -0.58 21.93 -4.19
CA ALA A 161 0.37 22.04 -3.09
C ALA A 161 1.41 20.93 -3.16
N ILE A 162 2.61 21.22 -2.63
CA ILE A 162 3.63 20.19 -2.37
C ILE A 162 3.74 20.02 -0.86
N SER A 163 3.42 18.82 -0.39
CA SER A 163 3.67 18.42 1.00
C SER A 163 5.04 17.77 1.12
N ARG A 164 5.85 18.26 2.06
CA ARG A 164 7.07 17.60 2.51
C ARG A 164 6.94 17.36 3.99
N ALA A 165 6.73 16.10 4.37
CA ALA A 165 6.47 15.74 5.74
C ALA A 165 7.55 14.77 6.26
N ASP A 166 8.03 15.06 7.45
CA ASP A 166 8.80 14.11 8.26
C ASP A 166 7.86 13.31 9.17
N TYR A 167 6.72 13.92 9.52
CA TYR A 167 5.71 13.36 10.40
C TYR A 167 4.35 13.99 10.15
N HIS A 168 3.40 13.21 9.68
CA HIS A 168 1.97 13.47 9.46
C HIS A 168 1.55 14.91 9.12
N GLN A 169 1.46 15.21 7.85
CA GLN A 169 0.84 16.43 7.34
C GLN A 169 -0.41 16.06 6.53
N ALA A 170 -1.57 16.45 7.02
CA ALA A 170 -2.85 16.02 6.47
C ALA A 170 -3.65 17.14 5.83
N PHE A 171 -4.53 16.75 4.89
CA PHE A 171 -5.34 17.64 4.07
C PHE A 171 -6.71 17.03 3.78
N TRP A 172 -7.67 17.90 3.56
CA TRP A 172 -8.94 17.57 2.94
C TRP A 172 -8.94 18.01 1.48
N GLY A 173 -9.40 17.13 0.58
CA GLY A 173 -9.88 17.50 -0.75
C GLY A 173 -11.37 17.75 -0.65
N GLU A 174 -11.75 19.02 -0.70
CA GLU A 174 -13.13 19.47 -0.50
C GLU A 174 -13.96 19.27 -1.76
N VAL A 175 -15.25 18.99 -1.59
CA VAL A 175 -16.24 18.90 -2.68
C VAL A 175 -16.59 20.29 -3.18
N GLU A 176 -16.79 21.21 -2.23
CA GLU A 176 -17.01 22.62 -2.47
C GLU A 176 -15.92 23.43 -1.75
N PRO A 177 -15.52 24.58 -2.28
CA PRO A 177 -14.44 25.33 -1.70
C PRO A 177 -14.81 25.85 -0.31
N LYS A 178 -13.93 25.66 0.66
CA LYS A 178 -13.99 26.26 1.98
C LYS A 178 -13.07 27.46 2.01
N GLU A 179 -13.60 28.63 2.32
CA GLU A 179 -12.84 29.89 2.29
C GLU A 179 -12.09 30.08 0.95
N GLY A 180 -12.73 29.67 -0.15
CA GLY A 180 -12.17 29.75 -1.48
C GLY A 180 -11.15 28.66 -1.85
N LYS A 181 -10.93 27.64 -1.00
CA LYS A 181 -9.96 26.58 -1.21
C LYS A 181 -10.60 25.19 -1.27
N PHE A 182 -10.18 24.39 -2.26
CA PHE A 182 -10.52 22.96 -2.37
C PHE A 182 -9.53 22.06 -1.63
N LEU A 183 -8.32 22.54 -1.36
CA LEU A 183 -7.33 21.81 -0.57
C LEU A 183 -7.14 22.53 0.76
N THR A 184 -7.62 21.92 1.87
CA THR A 184 -7.59 22.53 3.19
C THR A 184 -6.78 21.69 4.18
N PRO A 185 -6.04 22.31 5.13
CA PRO A 185 -5.31 21.56 6.15
C PRO A 185 -6.22 20.71 7.03
N ALA A 186 -5.69 19.58 7.52
CA ALA A 186 -6.37 18.68 8.45
C ALA A 186 -5.42 18.19 9.55
N LYS A 187 -5.99 17.61 10.61
CA LYS A 187 -5.22 16.82 11.59
C LYS A 187 -5.13 15.37 11.13
N ALA A 188 -4.12 14.62 11.61
CA ALA A 188 -4.03 13.20 11.36
C ALA A 188 -5.17 12.45 12.07
N ILE A 189 -5.94 11.68 11.30
CA ILE A 189 -7.09 10.88 11.78
C ILE A 189 -7.02 9.46 11.25
N ASN A 190 -7.66 8.54 11.96
CA ASN A 190 -7.99 7.18 11.51
C ASN A 190 -6.81 6.27 11.12
N HIS A 191 -5.57 6.62 11.44
CA HIS A 191 -4.42 5.73 11.20
C HIS A 191 -3.34 5.91 12.28
N THR A 192 -2.50 4.90 12.46
CA THR A 192 -1.45 4.89 13.48
C THR A 192 -0.06 4.84 12.84
N ASP A 193 0.94 5.18 13.66
CA ASP A 193 2.35 5.06 13.25
C ASP A 193 2.72 3.60 13.02
N GLU A 194 2.22 2.71 13.90
CA GLU A 194 2.49 1.28 13.88
C GLU A 194 1.99 0.62 12.59
N GLU A 195 0.85 1.06 12.05
CA GLU A 195 0.35 0.61 10.74
C GLU A 195 1.33 0.98 9.63
N LEU A 196 1.82 2.23 9.60
CA LEU A 196 2.80 2.69 8.61
C LEU A 196 4.15 2.00 8.78
N GLU A 197 4.60 1.79 10.02
CA GLU A 197 5.84 1.06 10.34
C GLU A 197 5.76 -0.41 9.88
N PHE A 198 4.62 -1.06 10.10
CA PHE A 198 4.37 -2.41 9.62
C PHE A 198 4.42 -2.48 8.10
N LEU A 199 3.71 -1.59 7.40
CA LEU A 199 3.69 -1.54 5.94
C LEU A 199 5.07 -1.23 5.36
N ALA A 200 5.84 -0.32 5.97
CA ALA A 200 7.20 0.01 5.56
C ALA A 200 8.11 -1.24 5.63
N ARG A 201 8.01 -2.00 6.72
CA ARG A 201 8.78 -3.24 6.90
C ARG A 201 8.48 -4.30 5.84
N LEU A 202 7.23 -4.40 5.35
CA LEU A 202 6.87 -5.36 4.29
C LEU A 202 7.61 -5.12 2.96
N VAL A 203 8.17 -3.93 2.77
CA VAL A 203 8.90 -3.52 1.55
C VAL A 203 10.32 -3.06 1.86
N ASP A 204 10.89 -3.58 2.96
CA ASP A 204 12.25 -3.31 3.42
C ASP A 204 12.56 -1.82 3.60
N GLN A 205 11.57 -1.05 4.08
CA GLN A 205 11.71 0.37 4.36
C GLN A 205 11.53 0.68 5.85
N ARG A 206 11.95 1.87 6.24
CA ARG A 206 11.71 2.46 7.55
C ARG A 206 11.02 3.81 7.35
N THR A 207 10.13 4.14 8.27
CA THR A 207 9.47 5.46 8.29
C THR A 207 10.48 6.57 8.65
N ALA A 208 10.15 7.82 8.31
CA ALA A 208 11.04 8.94 8.60
C ALA A 208 11.32 9.08 10.11
N TRP A 209 10.31 8.88 10.96
CA TRP A 209 10.47 8.94 12.42
C TRP A 209 11.29 7.77 12.99
N GLN A 210 11.24 6.57 12.40
CA GLN A 210 12.13 5.47 12.77
C GLN A 210 13.59 5.75 12.39
N ILE A 211 13.82 6.45 11.29
CA ILE A 211 15.15 6.87 10.86
C ILE A 211 15.68 7.98 11.77
N ALA A 212 14.83 8.97 12.07
CA ALA A 212 15.18 10.10 12.93
C ALA A 212 15.30 9.72 14.42
N GLY A 213 14.75 8.57 14.84
CA GLY A 213 14.70 8.14 16.24
C GLY A 213 13.76 8.98 17.11
N LYS A 214 12.86 9.76 16.50
CA LYS A 214 11.90 10.62 17.22
C LYS A 214 10.59 10.73 16.45
N LYS A 215 9.48 10.99 17.18
CA LYS A 215 8.16 11.27 16.62
C LYS A 215 7.85 12.76 16.76
N GLY A 216 7.04 13.28 15.85
CA GLY A 216 6.52 14.63 15.87
C GLY A 216 5.13 14.73 16.51
N VAL A 217 4.42 15.79 16.19
CA VAL A 217 3.01 16.00 16.57
C VAL A 217 2.12 15.78 15.37
N LYS A 218 1.06 14.97 15.52
CA LYS A 218 0.09 14.64 14.46
C LYS A 218 -0.86 15.80 14.09
N ASP A 219 -0.42 17.02 14.22
CA ASP A 219 -1.12 18.24 13.82
C ASP A 219 -0.58 18.84 12.50
N GLY A 220 0.42 18.18 11.89
CA GLY A 220 1.07 18.64 10.67
C GLY A 220 2.30 19.52 10.90
N SER A 221 2.69 19.81 12.14
CA SER A 221 3.88 20.63 12.44
C SER A 221 5.21 19.88 12.26
N GLY A 222 5.16 18.56 12.06
CA GLY A 222 6.33 17.72 11.87
C GLY A 222 7.14 17.53 13.16
N TYR A 223 8.46 17.45 13.01
CA TYR A 223 9.37 17.44 14.15
C TYR A 223 9.53 18.86 14.68
N MET A 224 9.22 19.03 15.97
CA MET A 224 9.50 20.31 16.62
C MET A 224 10.94 20.29 17.14
N GLU A 225 11.65 21.40 16.97
CA GLU A 225 12.96 21.59 17.60
C GLU A 225 12.80 21.57 19.12
N GLU A 226 13.46 20.62 19.80
CA GLU A 226 13.54 20.62 21.26
C GLU A 226 14.37 21.81 21.70
N LYS A 227 13.72 22.82 22.25
CA LYS A 227 14.45 23.84 23.01
C LYS A 227 15.04 23.18 24.26
N PRO A 228 16.33 23.38 24.56
CA PRO A 228 16.92 22.83 25.76
C PRO A 228 16.06 23.15 27.00
N GLY A 229 15.53 22.11 27.68
CA GLY A 229 14.70 22.25 28.87
C GLY A 229 13.17 22.25 28.65
N GLN A 230 12.66 22.13 27.43
CA GLN A 230 11.24 21.92 27.18
C GLN A 230 10.94 20.47 26.74
N VAL A 231 10.21 19.74 27.57
CA VAL A 231 9.66 18.43 27.18
C VAL A 231 8.51 18.68 26.23
N HIS A 232 8.60 18.21 25.00
CA HIS A 232 7.56 18.36 24.00
C HIS A 232 6.32 17.54 24.39
N PRO A 233 5.08 18.08 24.29
CA PRO A 233 3.85 17.35 24.64
C PRO A 233 3.70 16.00 23.92
N ALA A 234 4.23 15.86 22.71
CA ALA A 234 4.23 14.61 21.97
C ALA A 234 5.13 13.50 22.56
N ALA A 235 6.13 13.86 23.36
CA ALA A 235 6.99 12.90 24.04
C ALA A 235 6.30 12.21 25.24
N VAL A 236 5.15 12.74 25.69
CA VAL A 236 4.36 12.22 26.82
C VAL A 236 3.25 11.28 26.38
N GLN A 237 2.95 11.19 25.07
CA GLN A 237 1.95 10.26 24.51
C GLN A 237 2.60 8.97 24.00
N ARG A 238 3.27 8.27 24.89
CA ARG A 238 3.78 6.91 24.63
C ARG A 238 2.78 5.86 25.12
#